data_69a68ca8981b4fc183ff5d9e26a190ed
#
_entry.id   69a68ca8981b4fc183ff5d9e26a190ed
#
_cell.length_a   1.000
_cell.length_b   1.000
_cell.length_c   1.000
_cell.angle_alpha   90.00
_cell.angle_beta   90.00
_cell.angle_gamma   90.00
#
_symmetry.space_group_name_H-M   'P 1'
#
loop_
_entity.id
_entity.type
_entity.pdbx_description
1 polymer ?
#
loop_
_entity_poly.entity_id
_entity_poly.type
_entity_poly.pdbx_seq_one_letter_code
_entity_poly.pdbx_strand_id
1 'polypeptide(L)'
;METLKEKTAKGLLWGGLNSGIQQIIGLAFGIVLGRLLAPADYGMMAMISIFSLVATALQDSGFRTALTNLKEPKAEDYNSVFWFNIIMASSLYAILFFAAPLIGEYYHTPKVVPLCRYAFLSIVIASFGTAQSAYLFKNLKAKQQAEAGGIAVIVSSTVGVVMAFCGAAYWSLATQGLVYVGINTFFQWYFSPWRPTVHGITFAPVRRMFRFSCKILATTIMTCVNNNVLNILLGHYFSPRDTGNYNQAYQWNTKCYSLVQSMVAQVAQPVLVSLNGEQGRQMDVFRKMMRFTSFVTFPLMFGFGLVAKEFIVIAIGEKWLASAELIQILCVSGATMPLATLFSNMIISKGRSGTFFWCTFSLGLVQIITMLLIWQWGIRSMVIAYMLINTSWLLVWLFFVRRLTGYGYWRFFCDVMPFALAAAGVMAASYAATLSLSNLWALLISRFVIAATLYYI
;
A
#
# COMPACT_ATOMS: atom_id res chain seq x y z
N MET A 1 14.45 -32.39 -14.69
CA MET A 1 14.34 -31.53 -13.49
C MET A 1 14.44 -30.09 -13.92
N GLU A 2 13.46 -29.28 -13.58
CA GLU A 2 13.53 -27.82 -13.88
C GLU A 2 14.70 -27.19 -13.12
N THR A 3 15.51 -26.40 -13.81
CA THR A 3 16.63 -25.68 -13.21
C THR A 3 16.14 -24.60 -12.26
N LEU A 4 16.96 -24.20 -11.28
CA LEU A 4 16.61 -23.12 -10.34
C LEU A 4 16.30 -21.80 -11.09
N LYS A 5 17.00 -21.54 -12.20
CA LYS A 5 16.75 -20.37 -13.08
C LYS A 5 15.35 -20.40 -13.70
N GLU A 6 14.91 -21.56 -14.20
CA GLU A 6 13.57 -21.72 -14.79
C GLU A 6 12.47 -21.57 -13.75
N LYS A 7 12.65 -22.15 -12.55
CA LYS A 7 11.70 -21.97 -11.45
C LYS A 7 11.60 -20.51 -11.01
N THR A 8 12.72 -19.81 -10.95
CA THR A 8 12.75 -18.39 -10.58
C THR A 8 12.09 -17.53 -11.65
N ALA A 9 12.40 -17.74 -12.93
CA ALA A 9 11.79 -17.01 -14.04
C ALA A 9 10.27 -17.25 -14.10
N LYS A 10 9.81 -18.50 -13.99
CA LYS A 10 8.38 -18.82 -13.90
C LYS A 10 7.73 -18.18 -12.66
N GLY A 11 8.41 -18.19 -11.51
CA GLY A 11 7.92 -17.56 -10.29
C GLY A 11 7.73 -16.04 -10.45
N LEU A 12 8.68 -15.35 -11.07
CA LEU A 12 8.59 -13.92 -11.36
C LEU A 12 7.45 -13.61 -12.35
N LEU A 13 7.33 -14.42 -13.40
CA LEU A 13 6.27 -14.25 -14.40
C LEU A 13 4.88 -14.46 -13.80
N TRP A 14 4.68 -15.53 -13.04
CA TRP A 14 3.42 -15.80 -12.35
C TRP A 14 3.12 -14.77 -11.27
N GLY A 15 4.13 -14.30 -10.52
CA GLY A 15 3.98 -13.23 -9.53
C GLY A 15 3.56 -11.91 -10.17
N GLY A 16 4.19 -11.53 -11.29
CA GLY A 16 3.85 -10.33 -12.06
C GLY A 16 2.45 -10.40 -12.69
N LEU A 17 2.14 -11.51 -13.37
CA LEU A 17 0.80 -11.75 -13.94
C LEU A 17 -0.30 -11.72 -12.86
N ASN A 18 -0.06 -12.38 -11.74
CA ASN A 18 -1.01 -12.39 -10.62
C ASN A 18 -1.28 -10.99 -10.10
N SER A 19 -0.21 -10.22 -9.84
CA SER A 19 -0.34 -8.84 -9.37
C SER A 19 -1.11 -7.97 -10.36
N GLY A 20 -0.83 -8.11 -11.67
CA GLY A 20 -1.53 -7.40 -12.73
C GLY A 20 -3.02 -7.78 -12.80
N ILE A 21 -3.33 -9.07 -12.81
CA ILE A 21 -4.71 -9.57 -12.85
C ILE A 21 -5.49 -9.12 -11.61
N GLN A 22 -4.91 -9.24 -10.42
CA GLN A 22 -5.56 -8.77 -9.18
C GLN A 22 -5.82 -7.27 -9.20
N GLN A 23 -4.90 -6.47 -9.74
CA GLN A 23 -5.06 -5.02 -9.90
C GLN A 23 -6.23 -4.69 -10.85
N ILE A 24 -6.31 -5.36 -12.00
CA ILE A 24 -7.37 -5.14 -13.00
C ILE A 24 -8.73 -5.54 -12.41
N ILE A 25 -8.82 -6.72 -11.80
CA ILE A 25 -10.05 -7.22 -11.16
C ILE A 25 -10.45 -6.26 -10.01
N GLY A 26 -9.51 -5.93 -9.13
CA GLY A 26 -9.75 -5.02 -8.01
C GLY A 26 -10.17 -3.61 -8.48
N LEU A 27 -9.69 -3.16 -9.65
CA LEU A 27 -10.10 -1.90 -10.26
C LEU A 27 -11.54 -2.00 -10.80
N ALA A 28 -11.87 -3.04 -11.54
CA ALA A 28 -13.20 -3.23 -12.12
C ALA A 28 -14.28 -3.32 -11.02
N PHE A 29 -14.09 -4.18 -10.02
CA PHE A 29 -15.02 -4.31 -8.90
C PHE A 29 -15.02 -3.05 -8.01
N GLY A 30 -13.87 -2.38 -7.85
CA GLY A 30 -13.78 -1.11 -7.13
C GLY A 30 -14.61 0.01 -7.77
N ILE A 31 -14.69 0.05 -9.11
CA ILE A 31 -15.57 0.97 -9.85
C ILE A 31 -17.03 0.63 -9.56
N VAL A 32 -17.41 -0.65 -9.64
CA VAL A 32 -18.79 -1.09 -9.39
C VAL A 32 -19.21 -0.74 -7.95
N LEU A 33 -18.41 -1.09 -6.96
CA LEU A 33 -18.67 -0.75 -5.55
C LEU A 33 -18.70 0.76 -5.32
N GLY A 34 -17.80 1.52 -5.95
CA GLY A 34 -17.79 2.98 -5.89
C GLY A 34 -19.07 3.62 -6.43
N ARG A 35 -19.68 3.01 -7.46
CA ARG A 35 -20.99 3.44 -7.97
C ARG A 35 -22.16 3.10 -7.05
N LEU A 36 -22.12 1.95 -6.38
CA LEU A 36 -23.21 1.46 -5.52
C LEU A 36 -23.20 2.10 -4.15
N LEU A 37 -22.02 2.18 -3.52
CA LEU A 37 -21.84 2.60 -2.12
C LEU A 37 -21.66 4.12 -2.00
N ALA A 38 -22.04 4.66 -0.85
CA ALA A 38 -21.86 6.07 -0.53
C ALA A 38 -20.43 6.35 0.03
N PRO A 39 -19.95 7.61 -0.06
CA PRO A 39 -18.67 7.99 0.56
C PRO A 39 -18.60 7.66 2.06
N ALA A 40 -19.71 7.81 2.80
CA ALA A 40 -19.78 7.46 4.21
C ALA A 40 -19.47 5.97 4.51
N ASP A 41 -19.88 5.07 3.60
CA ASP A 41 -19.61 3.63 3.75
C ASP A 41 -18.11 3.32 3.69
N TYR A 42 -17.40 3.96 2.75
CA TYR A 42 -15.94 3.87 2.68
C TYR A 42 -15.25 4.54 3.86
N GLY A 43 -15.82 5.63 4.37
CA GLY A 43 -15.33 6.30 5.57
C GLY A 43 -15.40 5.43 6.81
N MET A 44 -16.50 4.72 7.02
CA MET A 44 -16.67 3.75 8.11
C MET A 44 -15.57 2.67 8.06
N MET A 45 -15.26 2.15 6.87
CA MET A 45 -14.17 1.17 6.71
C MET A 45 -12.79 1.80 6.89
N ALA A 46 -12.59 3.03 6.45
CA ALA A 46 -11.32 3.75 6.61
C ALA A 46 -10.96 3.99 8.07
N MET A 47 -11.96 4.35 8.91
CA MET A 47 -11.79 4.58 10.35
C MET A 47 -11.26 3.33 11.08
N ILE A 48 -11.69 2.15 10.68
CA ILE A 48 -11.27 0.90 11.33
C ILE A 48 -10.04 0.26 10.68
N SER A 49 -9.65 0.69 9.48
CA SER A 49 -8.59 0.06 8.69
C SER A 49 -7.24 0.04 9.40
N ILE A 50 -6.89 1.10 10.11
CA ILE A 50 -5.61 1.18 10.84
C ILE A 50 -5.50 0.13 11.93
N PHE A 51 -6.57 -0.10 12.68
CA PHE A 51 -6.59 -1.11 13.74
C PHE A 51 -6.42 -2.51 13.16
N SER A 52 -7.11 -2.79 12.03
CA SER A 52 -6.94 -4.05 11.30
C SER A 52 -5.51 -4.22 10.78
N LEU A 53 -4.90 -3.18 10.19
CA LEU A 53 -3.54 -3.23 9.65
C LEU A 53 -2.50 -3.42 10.74
N VAL A 54 -2.59 -2.69 11.84
CA VAL A 54 -1.68 -2.84 12.98
C VAL A 54 -1.83 -4.22 13.62
N ALA A 55 -3.06 -4.69 13.81
CA ALA A 55 -3.31 -6.01 14.38
C ALA A 55 -2.82 -7.14 13.46
N THR A 56 -3.00 -7.00 12.14
CA THR A 56 -2.45 -7.95 11.17
C THR A 56 -0.91 -7.92 11.18
N ALA A 57 -0.30 -6.74 11.27
CA ALA A 57 1.16 -6.61 11.41
C ALA A 57 1.67 -7.27 12.70
N LEU A 58 0.97 -7.08 13.81
CA LEU A 58 1.26 -7.73 15.09
C LEU A 58 1.10 -9.25 15.01
N GLN A 59 0.04 -9.73 14.39
CA GLN A 59 -0.26 -11.14 14.18
C GLN A 59 0.81 -11.81 13.32
N ASP A 60 1.17 -11.23 12.18
CA ASP A 60 2.24 -11.73 11.31
C ASP A 60 3.62 -11.62 12.02
N SER A 61 3.79 -10.59 12.86
CA SER A 61 4.96 -10.35 13.74
C SER A 61 6.31 -10.53 13.05
N GLY A 62 6.35 -10.47 11.71
CA GLY A 62 7.54 -10.74 10.91
C GLY A 62 8.00 -12.21 10.89
N PHE A 63 7.27 -13.14 11.53
CA PHE A 63 7.65 -14.56 11.55
C PHE A 63 7.55 -15.22 10.18
N ARG A 64 6.63 -14.78 9.33
CA ARG A 64 6.62 -15.20 7.92
C ARG A 64 7.96 -14.94 7.25
N THR A 65 8.47 -13.70 7.39
CA THR A 65 9.78 -13.29 6.85
C THR A 65 10.92 -14.04 7.54
N ALA A 66 10.84 -14.26 8.85
CA ALA A 66 11.84 -15.00 9.59
C ALA A 66 11.94 -16.47 9.13
N LEU A 67 10.80 -17.16 8.96
CA LEU A 67 10.74 -18.52 8.43
C LEU A 67 11.34 -18.62 7.02
N THR A 68 11.02 -17.68 6.15
CA THR A 68 11.52 -17.69 4.77
C THR A 68 13.04 -17.44 4.69
N ASN A 69 13.61 -16.72 5.65
CA ASN A 69 15.05 -16.45 5.74
C ASN A 69 15.86 -17.58 6.38
N LEU A 70 15.24 -18.54 7.06
CA LEU A 70 15.95 -19.74 7.52
C LEU A 70 16.45 -20.53 6.31
N LYS A 71 17.70 -21.04 6.37
CA LYS A 71 18.24 -21.88 5.27
C LYS A 71 17.38 -23.13 5.05
N GLU A 72 17.10 -23.86 6.12
CA GLU A 72 16.34 -25.11 6.12
C GLU A 72 15.34 -25.11 7.29
N PRO A 73 14.14 -24.51 7.11
CA PRO A 73 13.12 -24.54 8.16
C PRO A 73 12.58 -25.96 8.34
N LYS A 74 12.56 -26.43 9.59
CA LYS A 74 12.00 -27.73 9.97
C LYS A 74 10.49 -27.65 10.15
N ALA A 75 9.81 -28.81 10.17
CA ALA A 75 8.38 -28.87 10.45
C ALA A 75 8.01 -28.26 11.81
N GLU A 76 8.89 -28.35 12.81
CA GLU A 76 8.74 -27.75 14.13
C GLU A 76 8.73 -26.21 14.09
N ASP A 77 9.55 -25.58 13.20
CA ASP A 77 9.58 -24.13 13.05
C ASP A 77 8.24 -23.60 12.52
N TYR A 78 7.65 -24.28 11.51
CA TYR A 78 6.32 -23.96 10.99
C TYR A 78 5.23 -24.17 12.04
N ASN A 79 5.31 -25.28 12.80
CA ASN A 79 4.33 -25.62 13.82
C ASN A 79 4.34 -24.62 14.97
N SER A 80 5.53 -24.22 15.43
CA SER A 80 5.70 -23.19 16.46
C SER A 80 5.11 -21.85 16.03
N VAL A 81 5.39 -21.40 14.81
CA VAL A 81 4.87 -20.14 14.27
C VAL A 81 3.35 -20.22 14.07
N PHE A 82 2.83 -21.34 13.62
CA PHE A 82 1.38 -21.55 13.44
C PHE A 82 0.61 -21.36 14.75
N TRP A 83 0.98 -22.08 15.81
CA TRP A 83 0.30 -22.00 17.09
C TRP A 83 0.50 -20.65 17.77
N PHE A 84 1.72 -20.09 17.68
CA PHE A 84 1.98 -18.75 18.19
C PHE A 84 1.08 -17.70 17.53
N ASN A 85 0.94 -17.75 16.20
CA ASN A 85 0.10 -16.79 15.47
C ASN A 85 -1.39 -16.92 15.82
N ILE A 86 -1.90 -18.14 16.02
CA ILE A 86 -3.30 -18.33 16.46
C ILE A 86 -3.51 -17.75 17.85
N ILE A 87 -2.62 -18.02 18.81
CA ILE A 87 -2.73 -17.49 20.16
C ILE A 87 -2.66 -15.96 20.13
N MET A 88 -1.68 -15.40 19.38
CA MET A 88 -1.52 -13.96 19.25
C MET A 88 -2.74 -13.30 18.59
N ALA A 89 -3.24 -13.85 17.48
CA ALA A 89 -4.40 -13.34 16.77
C ALA A 89 -5.68 -13.39 17.61
N SER A 90 -5.90 -14.50 18.32
CA SER A 90 -7.07 -14.65 19.21
C SER A 90 -7.01 -13.67 20.39
N SER A 91 -5.82 -13.48 20.96
CA SER A 91 -5.60 -12.50 22.03
C SER A 91 -5.82 -11.07 21.53
N LEU A 92 -5.27 -10.72 20.36
CA LEU A 92 -5.48 -9.41 19.72
C LEU A 92 -6.95 -9.16 19.38
N TYR A 93 -7.62 -10.18 18.83
CA TYR A 93 -9.05 -10.07 18.56
C TYR A 93 -9.86 -9.84 19.85
N ALA A 94 -9.57 -10.57 20.92
CA ALA A 94 -10.23 -10.37 22.20
C ALA A 94 -10.00 -8.95 22.75
N ILE A 95 -8.75 -8.46 22.71
CA ILE A 95 -8.42 -7.08 23.11
C ILE A 95 -9.21 -6.06 22.28
N LEU A 96 -9.20 -6.20 20.95
CA LEU A 96 -9.90 -5.29 20.04
C LEU A 96 -11.43 -5.40 20.16
N PHE A 97 -11.97 -6.58 20.46
CA PHE A 97 -13.40 -6.79 20.67
C PHE A 97 -13.91 -6.01 21.89
N PHE A 98 -13.14 -6.04 22.99
CA PHE A 98 -13.47 -5.28 24.20
C PHE A 98 -13.11 -3.78 24.06
N ALA A 99 -12.11 -3.44 23.23
CA ALA A 99 -11.76 -2.05 22.93
C ALA A 99 -12.68 -1.40 21.86
N ALA A 100 -13.51 -2.18 21.15
CA ALA A 100 -14.40 -1.64 20.12
C ALA A 100 -15.31 -0.48 20.57
N PRO A 101 -15.90 -0.49 21.79
CA PRO A 101 -16.66 0.66 22.29
C PRO A 101 -15.82 1.94 22.40
N LEU A 102 -14.56 1.84 22.86
CA LEU A 102 -13.63 2.99 22.93
C LEU A 102 -13.31 3.55 21.54
N ILE A 103 -13.20 2.67 20.54
CA ILE A 103 -13.01 3.09 19.13
C ILE A 103 -14.26 3.83 18.63
N GLY A 104 -15.46 3.32 18.97
CA GLY A 104 -16.73 3.97 18.62
C GLY A 104 -16.90 5.34 19.28
N GLU A 105 -16.46 5.49 20.53
CA GLU A 105 -16.45 6.75 21.26
C GLU A 105 -15.44 7.74 20.66
N TYR A 106 -14.22 7.28 20.37
CA TYR A 106 -13.18 8.09 19.73
C TYR A 106 -13.65 8.72 18.41
N TYR A 107 -14.38 7.96 17.58
CA TYR A 107 -14.92 8.44 16.31
C TYR A 107 -16.33 9.07 16.42
N HIS A 108 -16.87 9.20 17.62
CA HIS A 108 -18.24 9.68 17.83
C HIS A 108 -19.29 8.99 16.98
N THR A 109 -19.05 7.71 16.65
CA THR A 109 -19.88 6.93 15.71
C THR A 109 -20.18 5.54 16.29
N PRO A 110 -21.30 5.33 17.00
CA PRO A 110 -21.63 4.04 17.64
C PRO A 110 -21.70 2.85 16.67
N LYS A 111 -22.08 3.12 15.40
CA LYS A 111 -22.15 2.09 14.33
C LYS A 111 -20.79 1.44 14.03
N VAL A 112 -19.69 2.06 14.42
CA VAL A 112 -18.33 1.50 14.27
C VAL A 112 -18.10 0.30 15.17
N VAL A 113 -18.77 0.21 16.33
CA VAL A 113 -18.56 -0.86 17.32
C VAL A 113 -18.88 -2.26 16.74
N PRO A 114 -20.09 -2.53 16.24
CA PRO A 114 -20.38 -3.85 15.63
C PRO A 114 -19.53 -4.10 14.38
N LEU A 115 -19.21 -3.06 13.61
CA LEU A 115 -18.37 -3.16 12.43
C LEU A 115 -16.93 -3.59 12.80
N CYS A 116 -16.33 -3.01 13.85
CA CYS A 116 -15.03 -3.42 14.38
C CYS A 116 -15.02 -4.89 14.78
N ARG A 117 -15.99 -5.30 15.59
CA ARG A 117 -16.10 -6.69 16.07
C ARG A 117 -16.18 -7.70 14.91
N TYR A 118 -16.92 -7.35 13.88
CA TYR A 118 -17.06 -8.19 12.69
C TYR A 118 -15.80 -8.18 11.82
N ALA A 119 -15.28 -7.01 11.47
CA ALA A 119 -14.15 -6.89 10.55
C ALA A 119 -12.85 -7.48 11.14
N PHE A 120 -12.64 -7.35 12.45
CA PHE A 120 -11.43 -7.87 13.12
C PHE A 120 -11.39 -9.40 13.19
N LEU A 121 -12.48 -10.12 12.93
CA LEU A 121 -12.47 -11.58 12.74
C LEU A 121 -11.49 -12.01 11.64
N SER A 122 -11.25 -11.14 10.66
CA SER A 122 -10.27 -11.36 9.60
C SER A 122 -8.86 -11.65 10.14
N ILE A 123 -8.48 -11.09 11.29
CA ILE A 123 -7.18 -11.29 11.93
C ILE A 123 -7.04 -12.75 12.40
N VAL A 124 -8.09 -13.29 13.01
CA VAL A 124 -8.12 -14.68 13.46
C VAL A 124 -8.09 -15.64 12.26
N ILE A 125 -8.90 -15.37 11.24
CA ILE A 125 -8.93 -16.19 10.02
C ILE A 125 -7.57 -16.17 9.32
N ALA A 126 -6.92 -15.02 9.19
CA ALA A 126 -5.60 -14.87 8.58
C ALA A 126 -4.52 -15.68 9.30
N SER A 127 -4.59 -15.80 10.64
CA SER A 127 -3.60 -16.52 11.43
C SER A 127 -3.49 -18.01 11.06
N PHE A 128 -4.60 -18.61 10.65
CA PHE A 128 -4.61 -20.00 10.18
C PHE A 128 -3.84 -20.19 8.85
N GLY A 129 -3.62 -19.13 8.06
CA GLY A 129 -2.92 -19.20 6.77
C GLY A 129 -1.44 -18.83 6.82
N THR A 130 -0.93 -18.24 7.90
CA THR A 130 0.42 -17.65 7.94
C THR A 130 1.53 -18.67 7.69
N ALA A 131 1.50 -19.82 8.36
CA ALA A 131 2.51 -20.86 8.19
C ALA A 131 2.44 -21.51 6.80
N GLN A 132 1.22 -21.76 6.27
CA GLN A 132 1.00 -22.31 4.93
C GLN A 132 1.51 -21.34 3.86
N SER A 133 1.23 -20.05 4.02
CA SER A 133 1.75 -19.00 3.12
C SER A 133 3.29 -18.96 3.13
N ALA A 134 3.91 -19.04 4.32
CA ALA A 134 5.36 -19.09 4.45
C ALA A 134 5.95 -20.34 3.78
N TYR A 135 5.32 -21.51 3.95
CA TYR A 135 5.70 -22.75 3.30
C TYR A 135 5.64 -22.66 1.78
N LEU A 136 4.54 -22.15 1.23
CA LEU A 136 4.37 -21.99 -0.21
C LEU A 136 5.41 -21.03 -0.78
N PHE A 137 5.68 -19.92 -0.09
CA PHE A 137 6.68 -18.93 -0.50
C PHE A 137 8.10 -19.52 -0.49
N LYS A 138 8.48 -20.21 0.60
CA LYS A 138 9.79 -20.84 0.74
C LYS A 138 10.07 -21.89 -0.35
N ASN A 139 9.03 -22.63 -0.74
CA ASN A 139 9.14 -23.68 -1.75
C ASN A 139 8.89 -23.18 -3.19
N LEU A 140 8.95 -21.85 -3.42
CA LEU A 140 8.79 -21.20 -4.72
C LEU A 140 7.48 -21.60 -5.45
N LYS A 141 6.41 -21.85 -4.69
CA LYS A 141 5.08 -22.20 -5.21
C LYS A 141 4.28 -20.92 -5.57
N ALA A 142 4.89 -20.02 -6.35
CA ALA A 142 4.30 -18.74 -6.72
C ALA A 142 2.98 -18.89 -7.50
N LYS A 143 2.86 -19.92 -8.36
CA LYS A 143 1.63 -20.22 -9.09
C LYS A 143 0.45 -20.48 -8.14
N GLN A 144 0.64 -21.33 -7.14
CA GLN A 144 -0.39 -21.66 -6.15
C GLN A 144 -0.79 -20.46 -5.29
N GLN A 145 0.17 -19.61 -4.93
CA GLN A 145 -0.14 -18.35 -4.24
C GLN A 145 -0.93 -17.39 -5.13
N ALA A 146 -0.59 -17.33 -6.43
CA ALA A 146 -1.31 -16.55 -7.42
C ALA A 146 -2.75 -17.02 -7.58
N GLU A 147 -2.96 -18.32 -7.70
CA GLU A 147 -4.29 -18.94 -7.81
C GLU A 147 -5.14 -18.68 -6.55
N ALA A 148 -4.56 -18.89 -5.36
CA ALA A 148 -5.25 -18.61 -4.10
C ALA A 148 -5.71 -17.16 -4.00
N GLY A 149 -4.81 -16.20 -4.24
CA GLY A 149 -5.12 -14.78 -4.20
C GLY A 149 -6.10 -14.33 -5.31
N GLY A 150 -5.94 -14.85 -6.52
CA GLY A 150 -6.83 -14.53 -7.65
C GLY A 150 -8.26 -15.00 -7.42
N ILE A 151 -8.45 -16.25 -6.99
CA ILE A 151 -9.78 -16.79 -6.65
C ILE A 151 -10.39 -16.01 -5.48
N ALA A 152 -9.59 -15.71 -4.45
CA ALA A 152 -10.04 -14.93 -3.30
C ALA A 152 -10.54 -13.53 -3.70
N VAL A 153 -9.84 -12.83 -4.61
CA VAL A 153 -10.28 -11.51 -5.12
C VAL A 153 -11.60 -11.63 -5.88
N ILE A 154 -11.73 -12.60 -6.79
CA ILE A 154 -12.95 -12.76 -7.60
C ILE A 154 -14.15 -13.06 -6.69
N VAL A 155 -14.04 -14.08 -5.83
CA VAL A 155 -15.14 -14.51 -4.96
C VAL A 155 -15.54 -13.41 -3.98
N SER A 156 -14.56 -12.80 -3.31
CA SER A 156 -14.84 -11.74 -2.32
C SER A 156 -15.44 -10.49 -2.97
N SER A 157 -14.95 -10.10 -4.14
CA SER A 157 -15.48 -8.95 -4.85
C SER A 157 -16.90 -9.20 -5.36
N THR A 158 -17.20 -10.41 -5.83
CA THR A 158 -18.57 -10.81 -6.21
C THR A 158 -19.51 -10.74 -5.02
N VAL A 159 -19.11 -11.30 -3.87
CA VAL A 159 -19.90 -11.23 -2.63
C VAL A 159 -20.11 -9.77 -2.20
N GLY A 160 -19.07 -8.95 -2.22
CA GLY A 160 -19.17 -7.53 -1.88
C GLY A 160 -20.14 -6.77 -2.78
N VAL A 161 -20.09 -7.01 -4.10
CA VAL A 161 -21.01 -6.38 -5.07
C VAL A 161 -22.44 -6.86 -4.86
N VAL A 162 -22.68 -8.16 -4.69
CA VAL A 162 -24.02 -8.69 -4.41
C VAL A 162 -24.61 -8.08 -3.15
N MET A 163 -23.85 -8.00 -2.06
CA MET A 163 -24.29 -7.37 -0.81
C MET A 163 -24.56 -5.87 -0.99
N ALA A 164 -23.75 -5.18 -1.79
CA ALA A 164 -23.97 -3.77 -2.09
C ALA A 164 -25.29 -3.55 -2.87
N PHE A 165 -25.61 -4.43 -3.83
CA PHE A 165 -26.91 -4.42 -4.52
C PHE A 165 -28.08 -4.71 -3.58
N CYS A 166 -27.88 -5.55 -2.57
CA CYS A 166 -28.87 -5.82 -1.53
C CYS A 166 -29.00 -4.68 -0.49
N GLY A 167 -28.28 -3.57 -0.64
CA GLY A 167 -28.37 -2.42 0.26
C GLY A 167 -27.62 -2.57 1.58
N ALA A 168 -26.64 -3.49 1.67
CA ALA A 168 -25.91 -3.74 2.91
C ALA A 168 -24.89 -2.64 3.27
N ALA A 169 -24.78 -1.56 2.50
CA ALA A 169 -23.95 -0.38 2.76
C ALA A 169 -22.49 -0.79 3.12
N TYR A 170 -21.91 -0.22 4.18
CA TYR A 170 -20.53 -0.52 4.63
C TYR A 170 -20.28 -2.00 5.00
N TRP A 171 -21.32 -2.78 5.33
CA TRP A 171 -21.19 -4.22 5.57
C TRP A 171 -20.72 -4.99 4.34
N SER A 172 -21.05 -4.50 3.14
CA SER A 172 -20.56 -5.08 1.88
C SER A 172 -19.03 -5.09 1.81
N LEU A 173 -18.40 -3.98 2.20
CA LEU A 173 -16.94 -3.84 2.22
C LEU A 173 -16.31 -4.69 3.32
N ALA A 174 -16.93 -4.72 4.51
CA ALA A 174 -16.44 -5.53 5.63
C ALA A 174 -16.49 -7.03 5.30
N THR A 175 -17.63 -7.50 4.74
CA THR A 175 -17.79 -8.89 4.33
C THR A 175 -16.88 -9.24 3.16
N GLN A 176 -16.70 -8.35 2.19
CA GLN A 176 -15.73 -8.54 1.12
C GLN A 176 -14.32 -8.81 1.68
N GLY A 177 -13.86 -8.01 2.65
CA GLY A 177 -12.56 -8.21 3.29
C GLY A 177 -12.46 -9.56 4.02
N LEU A 178 -13.50 -9.93 4.74
CA LEU A 178 -13.55 -11.17 5.52
C LEU A 178 -13.57 -12.41 4.61
N VAL A 179 -14.37 -12.38 3.55
CA VAL A 179 -14.44 -13.45 2.54
C VAL A 179 -13.11 -13.58 1.80
N TYR A 180 -12.46 -12.45 1.44
CA TYR A 180 -11.14 -12.47 0.83
C TYR A 180 -10.14 -13.24 1.68
N VAL A 181 -10.04 -12.88 2.96
CA VAL A 181 -9.11 -13.56 3.88
C VAL A 181 -9.48 -15.02 4.06
N GLY A 182 -10.77 -15.34 4.21
CA GLY A 182 -11.26 -16.71 4.37
C GLY A 182 -10.92 -17.61 3.17
N ILE A 183 -11.25 -17.17 1.96
CA ILE A 183 -10.99 -17.92 0.73
C ILE A 183 -9.48 -18.05 0.48
N ASN A 184 -8.71 -16.97 0.68
CA ASN A 184 -7.27 -17.01 0.53
C ASN A 184 -6.62 -18.02 1.52
N THR A 185 -7.05 -18.00 2.78
CA THR A 185 -6.60 -18.95 3.80
C THR A 185 -6.97 -20.40 3.43
N PHE A 186 -8.20 -20.61 2.97
CA PHE A 186 -8.66 -21.92 2.53
C PHE A 186 -7.79 -22.48 1.41
N PHE A 187 -7.51 -21.71 0.35
CA PHE A 187 -6.68 -22.16 -0.75
C PHE A 187 -5.20 -22.29 -0.36
N GLN A 188 -4.68 -21.52 0.57
CA GLN A 188 -3.34 -21.73 1.12
C GLN A 188 -3.25 -23.07 1.83
N TRP A 189 -4.28 -23.48 2.56
CA TRP A 189 -4.36 -24.83 3.13
C TRP A 189 -4.48 -25.91 2.06
N TYR A 190 -5.28 -25.70 1.04
CA TYR A 190 -5.46 -26.68 -0.04
C TYR A 190 -4.15 -26.94 -0.80
N PHE A 191 -3.41 -25.91 -1.14
CA PHE A 191 -2.17 -26.04 -1.90
C PHE A 191 -0.92 -26.37 -1.06
N SER A 192 -0.94 -26.13 0.24
CA SER A 192 0.17 -26.49 1.12
C SER A 192 0.05 -27.96 1.54
N PRO A 193 1.07 -28.79 1.34
CA PRO A 193 1.10 -30.16 1.88
C PRO A 193 1.39 -30.19 3.37
N TRP A 194 1.98 -29.14 3.94
CA TRP A 194 2.28 -29.06 5.36
C TRP A 194 1.00 -28.91 6.19
N ARG A 195 0.93 -29.64 7.30
CA ARG A 195 -0.18 -29.60 8.26
C ARG A 195 0.35 -29.39 9.67
N PRO A 196 -0.35 -28.59 10.50
CA PRO A 196 0.03 -28.41 11.90
C PRO A 196 -0.21 -29.68 12.71
N THR A 197 0.62 -29.87 13.73
CA THR A 197 0.48 -30.95 14.72
C THR A 197 0.23 -30.38 16.10
N VAL A 198 -0.59 -31.06 16.89
CA VAL A 198 -0.89 -30.65 18.28
C VAL A 198 0.15 -31.24 19.26
N HIS A 199 0.83 -32.32 18.86
CA HIS A 199 1.84 -33.00 19.69
C HIS A 199 3.19 -32.27 19.55
N GLY A 200 3.89 -32.06 20.68
CA GLY A 200 5.23 -31.49 20.68
C GLY A 200 5.29 -30.00 20.37
N ILE A 201 4.25 -29.23 20.73
CA ILE A 201 4.28 -27.78 20.55
C ILE A 201 5.42 -27.19 21.39
N THR A 202 6.37 -26.53 20.73
CA THR A 202 7.47 -25.82 21.38
C THR A 202 7.55 -24.41 20.82
N PHE A 203 7.80 -23.43 21.66
CA PHE A 203 7.99 -22.02 21.26
C PHE A 203 9.47 -21.61 21.18
N ALA A 204 10.40 -22.58 21.32
CA ALA A 204 11.82 -22.30 21.18
C ALA A 204 12.21 -21.70 19.82
N PRO A 205 11.67 -22.15 18.66
CA PRO A 205 11.91 -21.52 17.38
C PRO A 205 11.43 -20.06 17.32
N VAL A 206 10.24 -19.76 17.86
CA VAL A 206 9.68 -18.42 17.95
C VAL A 206 10.62 -17.51 18.74
N ARG A 207 11.08 -17.93 19.91
CA ARG A 207 12.02 -17.17 20.77
C ARG A 207 13.33 -16.87 20.02
N ARG A 208 13.86 -17.80 19.26
CA ARG A 208 15.08 -17.63 18.44
C ARG A 208 14.89 -16.57 17.35
N MET A 209 13.72 -16.52 16.71
CA MET A 209 13.39 -15.59 15.65
C MET A 209 12.90 -14.22 16.16
N PHE A 210 12.50 -14.12 17.42
CA PHE A 210 11.80 -12.98 18.01
C PHE A 210 12.55 -11.65 17.84
N ARG A 211 13.86 -11.63 18.13
CA ARG A 211 14.69 -10.40 18.04
C ARG A 211 14.71 -9.82 16.62
N PHE A 212 14.73 -10.68 15.61
CA PHE A 212 14.70 -10.28 14.21
C PHE A 212 13.28 -9.81 13.83
N SER A 213 12.27 -10.56 14.21
CA SER A 213 10.86 -10.27 13.93
C SER A 213 10.40 -8.94 14.54
N CYS A 214 10.78 -8.62 15.78
CA CYS A 214 10.40 -7.35 16.43
C CYS A 214 10.91 -6.11 15.69
N LYS A 215 12.10 -6.16 15.08
CA LYS A 215 12.61 -5.03 14.30
C LYS A 215 11.78 -4.79 13.03
N ILE A 216 11.42 -5.86 12.34
CA ILE A 216 10.55 -5.79 11.17
C ILE A 216 9.17 -5.28 11.57
N LEU A 217 8.60 -5.82 12.65
CA LEU A 217 7.32 -5.42 13.20
C LEU A 217 7.25 -3.93 13.50
N ALA A 218 8.22 -3.40 14.24
CA ALA A 218 8.26 -1.98 14.59
C ALA A 218 8.27 -1.08 13.34
N THR A 219 9.05 -1.44 12.34
CA THR A 219 9.09 -0.71 11.06
C THR A 219 7.78 -0.80 10.30
N THR A 220 7.14 -1.98 10.29
CA THR A 220 5.86 -2.22 9.62
C THR A 220 4.73 -1.42 10.28
N ILE A 221 4.63 -1.46 11.61
CA ILE A 221 3.63 -0.67 12.35
C ILE A 221 3.80 0.81 12.06
N MET A 222 5.05 1.32 12.09
CA MET A 222 5.34 2.71 11.82
C MET A 222 4.89 3.12 10.41
N THR A 223 5.17 2.27 9.43
CA THR A 223 4.73 2.48 8.03
C THR A 223 3.20 2.46 7.93
N CYS A 224 2.52 1.53 8.61
CA CYS A 224 1.06 1.48 8.67
C CYS A 224 0.47 2.76 9.26
N VAL A 225 1.04 3.26 10.36
CA VAL A 225 0.59 4.52 10.98
C VAL A 225 0.79 5.69 10.04
N ASN A 226 1.98 5.86 9.45
CA ASN A 226 2.29 6.96 8.54
C ASN A 226 1.35 7.00 7.33
N ASN A 227 1.03 5.84 6.75
CA ASN A 227 0.16 5.76 5.59
C ASN A 227 -1.33 6.00 5.92
N ASN A 228 -1.72 5.87 7.20
CA ASN A 228 -3.12 5.99 7.62
C ASN A 228 -3.37 7.15 8.58
N VAL A 229 -2.38 7.97 8.87
CA VAL A 229 -2.50 9.07 9.85
C VAL A 229 -3.65 10.01 9.53
N LEU A 230 -3.85 10.37 8.26
CA LEU A 230 -4.97 11.20 7.85
C LEU A 230 -6.32 10.49 8.00
N ASN A 231 -6.44 9.20 7.68
CA ASN A 231 -7.68 8.46 7.90
C ASN A 231 -8.10 8.45 9.37
N ILE A 232 -7.12 8.33 10.29
CA ILE A 232 -7.36 8.35 11.74
C ILE A 232 -7.90 9.73 12.17
N LEU A 233 -7.17 10.78 11.81
CA LEU A 233 -7.48 12.13 12.25
C LEU A 233 -8.74 12.69 11.57
N LEU A 234 -8.93 12.41 10.28
CA LEU A 234 -10.15 12.80 9.58
C LEU A 234 -11.38 12.10 10.13
N GLY A 235 -11.26 10.82 10.51
CA GLY A 235 -12.36 10.10 11.14
C GLY A 235 -12.75 10.66 12.50
N HIS A 236 -11.80 11.23 13.25
CA HIS A 236 -12.05 11.83 14.56
C HIS A 236 -12.63 13.25 14.47
N TYR A 237 -12.01 14.12 13.63
CA TYR A 237 -12.36 15.54 13.57
C TYR A 237 -13.43 15.89 12.53
N PHE A 238 -13.70 15.01 11.56
CA PHE A 238 -14.62 15.25 10.45
C PHE A 238 -15.63 14.11 10.33
N SER A 239 -16.49 14.21 9.30
CA SER A 239 -17.56 13.23 9.09
C SER A 239 -17.03 11.92 8.43
N PRO A 240 -17.75 10.79 8.57
CA PRO A 240 -17.47 9.58 7.80
C PRO A 240 -17.47 9.82 6.29
N ARG A 241 -18.29 10.73 5.78
CA ARG A 241 -18.32 11.12 4.37
C ARG A 241 -17.00 11.75 3.93
N ASP A 242 -16.45 12.65 4.72
CA ASP A 242 -15.19 13.33 4.43
C ASP A 242 -14.01 12.35 4.48
N THR A 243 -13.98 11.50 5.49
CA THR A 243 -12.99 10.43 5.62
C THR A 243 -13.06 9.48 4.42
N GLY A 244 -14.28 9.13 3.96
CA GLY A 244 -14.49 8.29 2.78
C GLY A 244 -14.01 8.93 1.49
N ASN A 245 -14.26 10.24 1.30
CA ASN A 245 -13.76 10.99 0.15
C ASN A 245 -12.22 11.02 0.12
N TYR A 246 -11.59 11.28 1.27
CA TYR A 246 -10.14 11.23 1.37
C TYR A 246 -9.59 9.82 1.13
N ASN A 247 -10.16 8.80 1.76
CA ASN A 247 -9.73 7.42 1.59
C ASN A 247 -9.81 6.97 0.13
N GLN A 248 -10.88 7.32 -0.57
CA GLN A 248 -11.03 7.00 -1.99
C GLN A 248 -10.00 7.73 -2.84
N ALA A 249 -9.76 9.02 -2.56
CA ALA A 249 -8.72 9.80 -3.22
C ALA A 249 -7.33 9.17 -2.99
N TYR A 250 -7.02 8.81 -1.76
CA TYR A 250 -5.76 8.17 -1.40
C TYR A 250 -5.57 6.82 -2.08
N GLN A 251 -6.62 5.99 -2.13
CA GLN A 251 -6.56 4.69 -2.79
C GLN A 251 -6.33 4.79 -4.30
N TRP A 252 -7.02 5.72 -5.00
CA TRP A 252 -6.79 5.92 -6.44
C TRP A 252 -5.38 6.45 -6.71
N ASN A 253 -4.94 7.44 -5.94
CA ASN A 253 -3.58 7.95 -6.02
C ASN A 253 -2.54 6.83 -5.81
N THR A 254 -2.72 6.00 -4.78
CA THR A 254 -1.84 4.87 -4.48
C THR A 254 -1.82 3.83 -5.59
N LYS A 255 -2.97 3.44 -6.14
CA LYS A 255 -3.04 2.51 -7.27
C LYS A 255 -2.24 3.01 -8.47
N CYS A 256 -2.28 4.31 -8.74
CA CYS A 256 -1.59 4.91 -9.87
C CYS A 256 -0.05 4.83 -9.70
N TYR A 257 0.51 5.30 -8.57
CA TYR A 257 1.97 5.28 -8.41
C TYR A 257 2.53 3.91 -8.00
N SER A 258 1.75 3.02 -7.41
CA SER A 258 2.21 1.72 -6.91
C SER A 258 2.76 0.81 -8.01
N LEU A 259 2.30 0.96 -9.25
CA LEU A 259 2.86 0.25 -10.40
C LEU A 259 4.34 0.57 -10.58
N VAL A 260 4.68 1.85 -10.64
CA VAL A 260 6.07 2.30 -10.78
C VAL A 260 6.87 1.98 -9.52
N GLN A 261 6.29 2.20 -8.34
CA GLN A 261 6.94 1.92 -7.06
C GLN A 261 7.32 0.44 -6.91
N SER A 262 6.44 -0.48 -7.32
CA SER A 262 6.71 -1.92 -7.24
C SER A 262 7.81 -2.35 -8.22
N MET A 263 7.83 -1.81 -9.43
CA MET A 263 8.92 -2.05 -10.40
C MET A 263 10.26 -1.59 -9.83
N VAL A 264 10.29 -0.38 -9.28
CA VAL A 264 11.50 0.19 -8.65
C VAL A 264 11.94 -0.67 -7.47
N ALA A 265 11.04 -1.06 -6.57
CA ALA A 265 11.36 -1.85 -5.39
C ALA A 265 11.95 -3.22 -5.73
N GLN A 266 11.45 -3.88 -6.76
CA GLN A 266 11.94 -5.20 -7.20
C GLN A 266 13.35 -5.17 -7.78
N VAL A 267 13.74 -4.08 -8.46
CA VAL A 267 15.02 -3.97 -9.17
C VAL A 267 16.06 -3.21 -8.37
N ALA A 268 15.68 -2.13 -7.70
CA ALA A 268 16.64 -1.21 -7.11
C ALA A 268 17.47 -1.84 -5.99
N GLN A 269 16.84 -2.52 -5.04
CA GLN A 269 17.56 -3.06 -3.90
C GLN A 269 18.57 -4.16 -4.29
N PRO A 270 18.22 -5.21 -5.06
CA PRO A 270 19.18 -6.24 -5.49
C PRO A 270 20.36 -5.66 -6.28
N VAL A 271 20.07 -4.76 -7.23
CA VAL A 271 21.09 -4.14 -8.08
C VAL A 271 22.03 -3.23 -7.26
N LEU A 272 21.49 -2.41 -6.36
CA LEU A 272 22.31 -1.54 -5.53
C LEU A 272 23.18 -2.32 -4.53
N VAL A 273 22.67 -3.46 -4.03
CA VAL A 273 23.45 -4.35 -3.15
C VAL A 273 24.57 -5.05 -3.93
N SER A 274 24.29 -5.55 -5.14
CA SER A 274 25.32 -6.24 -5.96
C SER A 274 26.50 -5.32 -6.35
N LEU A 275 26.26 -4.01 -6.41
CA LEU A 275 27.27 -2.99 -6.73
C LEU A 275 27.90 -2.34 -5.48
N ASN A 276 27.69 -2.90 -4.29
CA ASN A 276 28.16 -2.32 -3.02
C ASN A 276 29.69 -2.48 -2.86
N GLY A 277 30.49 -2.31 -3.63
CA GLY A 277 31.97 -2.24 -3.63
C GLY A 277 32.46 -1.30 -4.74
N GLU A 278 31.63 -1.02 -5.72
CA GLU A 278 31.93 -0.21 -6.89
C GLU A 278 31.17 1.13 -6.82
N GLN A 279 31.61 2.03 -5.92
CA GLN A 279 30.86 3.27 -5.61
C GLN A 279 30.51 4.13 -6.83
N GLY A 280 31.42 4.28 -7.78
CA GLY A 280 31.18 5.04 -9.02
C GLY A 280 30.05 4.44 -9.86
N ARG A 281 30.16 3.13 -10.13
CA ARG A 281 29.17 2.39 -10.93
C ARG A 281 27.79 2.31 -10.23
N GLN A 282 27.79 2.12 -8.91
CA GLN A 282 26.57 2.14 -8.13
C GLN A 282 25.87 3.49 -8.24
N MET A 283 26.61 4.60 -8.18
CA MET A 283 26.07 5.94 -8.33
C MET A 283 25.50 6.19 -9.73
N ASP A 284 26.19 5.76 -10.79
CA ASP A 284 25.71 5.93 -12.15
C ASP A 284 24.42 5.14 -12.39
N VAL A 285 24.33 3.92 -11.88
CA VAL A 285 23.13 3.11 -11.93
C VAL A 285 21.99 3.75 -11.14
N PHE A 286 22.25 4.24 -9.94
CA PHE A 286 21.28 4.95 -9.11
C PHE A 286 20.71 6.18 -9.82
N ARG A 287 21.57 6.99 -10.45
CA ARG A 287 21.14 8.17 -11.23
C ARG A 287 20.30 7.80 -12.45
N LYS A 288 20.66 6.73 -13.15
CA LYS A 288 19.85 6.21 -14.27
C LYS A 288 18.47 5.77 -13.78
N MET A 289 18.41 5.06 -12.66
CA MET A 289 17.13 4.67 -12.03
C MET A 289 16.32 5.89 -11.61
N MET A 290 16.96 6.92 -11.02
CA MET A 290 16.31 8.16 -10.60
C MET A 290 15.68 8.90 -11.80
N ARG A 291 16.43 9.07 -12.91
CA ARG A 291 15.94 9.69 -14.13
C ARG A 291 14.80 8.90 -14.77
N PHE A 292 14.97 7.59 -14.90
CA PHE A 292 13.93 6.72 -15.46
C PHE A 292 12.64 6.75 -14.63
N THR A 293 12.76 6.65 -13.31
CA THR A 293 11.62 6.73 -12.40
C THR A 293 10.92 8.08 -12.52
N SER A 294 11.68 9.18 -12.57
CA SER A 294 11.12 10.53 -12.77
C SER A 294 10.42 10.67 -14.12
N PHE A 295 11.06 10.19 -15.19
CA PHE A 295 10.50 10.21 -16.55
C PHE A 295 9.12 9.53 -16.64
N VAL A 296 8.93 8.41 -15.91
CA VAL A 296 7.67 7.66 -15.94
C VAL A 296 6.65 8.23 -14.94
N THR A 297 7.10 8.57 -13.72
CA THR A 297 6.18 8.87 -12.62
C THR A 297 5.55 10.26 -12.74
N PHE A 298 6.31 11.29 -13.12
CA PHE A 298 5.75 12.65 -13.20
C PHE A 298 4.63 12.77 -14.24
N PRO A 299 4.78 12.32 -15.50
CA PRO A 299 3.68 12.41 -16.46
C PRO A 299 2.50 11.54 -16.07
N LEU A 300 2.74 10.35 -15.49
CA LEU A 300 1.69 9.47 -15.02
C LEU A 300 0.84 10.15 -13.93
N MET A 301 1.48 10.71 -12.91
CA MET A 301 0.78 11.28 -11.76
C MET A 301 0.17 12.65 -12.07
N PHE A 302 0.89 13.52 -12.78
CA PHE A 302 0.36 14.83 -13.17
C PHE A 302 -0.75 14.68 -14.22
N GLY A 303 -0.59 13.71 -15.15
CA GLY A 303 -1.64 13.34 -16.10
C GLY A 303 -2.89 12.82 -15.41
N PHE A 304 -2.74 11.95 -14.41
CA PHE A 304 -3.88 11.49 -13.61
C PHE A 304 -4.52 12.65 -12.83
N GLY A 305 -3.73 13.55 -12.25
CA GLY A 305 -4.24 14.77 -11.60
C GLY A 305 -5.02 15.68 -12.56
N LEU A 306 -4.56 15.81 -13.81
CA LEU A 306 -5.24 16.62 -14.84
C LEU A 306 -6.63 16.07 -15.17
N VAL A 307 -6.78 14.76 -15.28
CA VAL A 307 -8.04 14.10 -15.65
C VAL A 307 -8.82 13.54 -14.46
N ALA A 308 -8.40 13.83 -13.23
CA ALA A 308 -8.97 13.25 -12.02
C ALA A 308 -10.47 13.50 -11.89
N LYS A 309 -10.95 14.70 -12.23
CA LYS A 309 -12.36 15.07 -12.16
C LYS A 309 -13.18 14.26 -13.15
N GLU A 310 -12.79 14.26 -14.42
CA GLU A 310 -13.47 13.56 -15.48
C GLU A 310 -13.46 12.04 -15.23
N PHE A 311 -12.30 11.51 -14.85
CA PHE A 311 -12.14 10.09 -14.53
C PHE A 311 -13.04 9.66 -13.37
N ILE A 312 -13.05 10.37 -12.26
CA ILE A 312 -13.85 10.01 -11.08
C ILE A 312 -15.34 10.09 -11.36
N VAL A 313 -15.80 11.16 -12.02
CA VAL A 313 -17.22 11.31 -12.34
C VAL A 313 -17.68 10.21 -13.30
N ILE A 314 -16.89 9.91 -14.34
CA ILE A 314 -17.21 8.85 -15.30
C ILE A 314 -17.13 7.46 -14.65
N ALA A 315 -16.10 7.20 -13.84
CA ALA A 315 -15.87 5.87 -13.27
C ALA A 315 -16.85 5.55 -12.12
N ILE A 316 -16.95 6.43 -11.12
CA ILE A 316 -17.66 6.13 -9.86
C ILE A 316 -18.81 7.11 -9.52
N GLY A 317 -18.98 8.18 -10.32
CA GLY A 317 -20.11 9.09 -10.24
C GLY A 317 -19.85 10.41 -9.50
N GLU A 318 -20.75 11.38 -9.68
CA GLU A 318 -20.63 12.75 -9.17
C GLU A 318 -20.56 12.86 -7.64
N LYS A 319 -21.12 11.88 -6.91
CA LYS A 319 -21.06 11.86 -5.44
C LYS A 319 -19.62 11.85 -4.88
N TRP A 320 -18.61 11.54 -5.72
CA TRP A 320 -17.19 11.50 -5.40
C TRP A 320 -16.41 12.73 -5.89
N LEU A 321 -17.08 13.80 -6.27
CA LEU A 321 -16.42 14.99 -6.80
C LEU A 321 -15.39 15.58 -5.80
N ALA A 322 -15.71 15.58 -4.51
CA ALA A 322 -14.76 15.99 -3.47
C ALA A 322 -13.49 15.10 -3.44
N SER A 323 -13.61 13.80 -3.74
CA SER A 323 -12.45 12.93 -3.88
C SER A 323 -11.57 13.33 -5.07
N ALA A 324 -12.17 13.76 -6.19
CA ALA A 324 -11.41 14.19 -7.36
C ALA A 324 -10.52 15.41 -7.07
N GLU A 325 -11.02 16.38 -6.32
CA GLU A 325 -10.22 17.55 -5.88
C GLU A 325 -9.04 17.14 -4.99
N LEU A 326 -9.27 16.19 -4.07
CA LEU A 326 -8.22 15.68 -3.20
C LEU A 326 -7.18 14.85 -3.98
N ILE A 327 -7.59 14.11 -5.03
CA ILE A 327 -6.67 13.39 -5.93
C ILE A 327 -5.70 14.37 -6.60
N GLN A 328 -6.19 15.50 -7.10
CA GLN A 328 -5.33 16.50 -7.76
C GLN A 328 -4.19 16.96 -6.84
N ILE A 329 -4.47 17.17 -5.55
CA ILE A 329 -3.46 17.53 -4.55
C ILE A 329 -2.52 16.36 -4.27
N LEU A 330 -3.07 15.17 -4.05
CA LEU A 330 -2.30 13.98 -3.70
C LEU A 330 -1.38 13.50 -4.84
N CYS A 331 -1.72 13.75 -6.09
CA CYS A 331 -0.89 13.36 -7.24
C CYS A 331 0.51 14.01 -7.20
N VAL A 332 0.65 15.20 -6.62
CA VAL A 332 1.96 15.85 -6.46
C VAL A 332 2.87 15.02 -5.53
N SER A 333 2.37 14.60 -4.37
CA SER A 333 3.12 13.71 -3.48
C SER A 333 3.25 12.30 -4.05
N GLY A 334 2.24 11.79 -4.73
CA GLY A 334 2.28 10.49 -5.42
C GLY A 334 3.41 10.39 -6.43
N ALA A 335 3.72 11.48 -7.15
CA ALA A 335 4.84 11.55 -8.08
C ALA A 335 6.20 11.37 -7.38
N THR A 336 6.30 11.68 -6.10
CA THR A 336 7.54 11.60 -5.32
C THR A 336 7.74 10.27 -4.58
N MET A 337 6.69 9.46 -4.41
CA MET A 337 6.74 8.20 -3.66
C MET A 337 7.71 7.15 -4.24
N PRO A 338 7.76 6.89 -5.56
CA PRO A 338 8.75 5.98 -6.12
C PRO A 338 10.19 6.48 -5.97
N LEU A 339 10.42 7.80 -5.97
CA LEU A 339 11.73 8.40 -5.73
C LEU A 339 12.18 8.20 -4.27
N ALA A 340 11.26 8.37 -3.31
CA ALA A 340 11.52 8.07 -1.90
C ALA A 340 11.90 6.58 -1.70
N THR A 341 11.27 5.67 -2.47
CA THR A 341 11.62 4.24 -2.47
C THR A 341 13.05 4.00 -2.96
N LEU A 342 13.51 4.71 -3.99
CA LEU A 342 14.90 4.62 -4.46
C LEU A 342 15.89 5.07 -3.38
N PHE A 343 15.62 6.19 -2.70
CA PHE A 343 16.47 6.67 -1.61
C PHE A 343 16.52 5.68 -0.46
N SER A 344 15.37 5.14 -0.05
CA SER A 344 15.31 4.15 1.03
C SER A 344 16.09 2.87 0.68
N ASN A 345 15.98 2.37 -0.55
CA ASN A 345 16.72 1.22 -1.03
C ASN A 345 18.24 1.49 -1.06
N MET A 346 18.67 2.70 -1.42
CA MET A 346 20.09 3.09 -1.36
C MET A 346 20.61 3.05 0.09
N ILE A 347 19.87 3.59 1.05
CA ILE A 347 20.24 3.58 2.47
C ILE A 347 20.32 2.15 3.02
N ILE A 348 19.34 1.31 2.66
CA ILE A 348 19.28 -0.09 3.08
C ILE A 348 20.45 -0.88 2.44
N SER A 349 20.77 -0.64 1.16
CA SER A 349 21.89 -1.31 0.48
C SER A 349 23.25 -1.03 1.13
N LYS A 350 23.40 0.12 1.79
CA LYS A 350 24.57 0.48 2.61
C LYS A 350 24.54 -0.08 4.04
N GLY A 351 23.57 -0.94 4.37
CA GLY A 351 23.43 -1.54 5.71
C GLY A 351 22.92 -0.58 6.79
N ARG A 352 22.43 0.61 6.43
CA ARG A 352 21.99 1.65 7.37
C ARG A 352 20.48 1.58 7.66
N SER A 353 19.97 0.41 8.03
CA SER A 353 18.54 0.21 8.37
C SER A 353 18.06 1.07 9.54
N GLY A 354 18.95 1.43 10.49
CA GLY A 354 18.62 2.36 11.57
C GLY A 354 18.29 3.77 11.06
N THR A 355 19.02 4.26 10.05
CA THR A 355 18.74 5.57 9.42
C THR A 355 17.39 5.52 8.72
N PHE A 356 17.05 4.43 8.02
CA PHE A 356 15.73 4.23 7.41
C PHE A 356 14.63 4.30 8.46
N PHE A 357 14.77 3.58 9.58
CA PHE A 357 13.80 3.59 10.67
C PHE A 357 13.55 5.01 11.22
N TRP A 358 14.61 5.72 11.56
CA TRP A 358 14.49 7.06 12.14
C TRP A 358 13.92 8.09 11.16
N CYS A 359 14.28 8.03 9.87
CA CYS A 359 13.65 8.88 8.85
C CYS A 359 12.16 8.62 8.72
N THR A 360 11.72 7.35 8.73
CA THR A 360 10.31 6.98 8.66
C THR A 360 9.56 7.40 9.92
N PHE A 361 10.17 7.21 11.10
CA PHE A 361 9.61 7.63 12.38
C PHE A 361 9.42 9.14 12.45
N SER A 362 10.45 9.91 12.10
CA SER A 362 10.41 11.37 12.12
C SER A 362 9.37 11.93 11.14
N LEU A 363 9.23 11.31 9.96
CA LEU A 363 8.17 11.67 9.01
C LEU A 363 6.78 11.55 9.65
N GLY A 364 6.50 10.40 10.27
CA GLY A 364 5.21 10.19 10.93
C GLY A 364 4.95 11.16 12.06
N LEU A 365 5.97 11.44 12.87
CA LEU A 365 5.85 12.40 13.97
C LEU A 365 5.53 13.80 13.45
N VAL A 366 6.25 14.27 12.42
CA VAL A 366 5.99 15.58 11.79
C VAL A 366 4.60 15.63 11.18
N GLN A 367 4.16 14.56 10.50
CA GLN A 367 2.80 14.46 9.96
C GLN A 367 1.76 14.60 11.08
N ILE A 368 1.85 13.81 12.15
CA ILE A 368 0.89 13.84 13.26
C ILE A 368 0.83 15.24 13.88
N ILE A 369 1.98 15.80 14.26
CA ILE A 369 2.04 17.13 14.89
C ILE A 369 1.42 18.20 13.97
N THR A 370 1.81 18.21 12.71
CA THR A 370 1.28 19.23 11.76
C THR A 370 -0.23 19.08 11.61
N MET A 371 -0.75 17.85 11.46
CA MET A 371 -2.19 17.63 11.31
C MET A 371 -2.99 18.05 12.55
N LEU A 372 -2.45 17.80 13.76
CA LEU A 372 -3.06 18.23 15.02
C LEU A 372 -3.07 19.76 15.19
N LEU A 373 -2.17 20.49 14.53
CA LEU A 373 -2.14 21.95 14.57
C LEU A 373 -3.08 22.60 13.54
N ILE A 374 -3.32 21.93 12.41
CA ILE A 374 -4.02 22.56 11.28
C ILE A 374 -5.42 21.99 11.00
N TRP A 375 -5.93 21.05 11.81
CA TRP A 375 -7.24 20.43 11.56
C TRP A 375 -8.39 21.42 11.46
N GLN A 376 -8.31 22.56 12.20
CA GLN A 376 -9.31 23.63 12.17
C GLN A 376 -9.44 24.32 10.81
N TRP A 377 -8.42 24.22 9.94
CA TRP A 377 -8.44 24.84 8.60
C TRP A 377 -9.09 23.96 7.54
N GLY A 378 -9.65 22.84 7.95
CA GLY A 378 -10.41 21.93 7.10
C GLY A 378 -9.56 20.88 6.39
N ILE A 379 -10.27 19.91 5.79
CA ILE A 379 -9.67 18.72 5.16
C ILE A 379 -8.71 19.06 4.02
N ARG A 380 -9.05 20.07 3.19
CA ARG A 380 -8.21 20.47 2.05
C ARG A 380 -6.84 20.95 2.52
N SER A 381 -6.79 21.77 3.57
CA SER A 381 -5.53 22.26 4.16
C SER A 381 -4.71 21.13 4.75
N MET A 382 -5.34 20.17 5.42
CA MET A 382 -4.65 18.97 5.93
C MET A 382 -4.03 18.14 4.80
N VAL A 383 -4.76 17.93 3.70
CA VAL A 383 -4.24 17.18 2.54
C VAL A 383 -3.12 17.94 1.83
N ILE A 384 -3.20 19.26 1.72
CA ILE A 384 -2.11 20.10 1.17
C ILE A 384 -0.86 19.97 2.06
N ALA A 385 -1.01 20.09 3.38
CA ALA A 385 0.11 19.94 4.30
C ALA A 385 0.73 18.54 4.24
N TYR A 386 -0.10 17.49 4.17
CA TYR A 386 0.37 16.11 3.96
C TYR A 386 1.18 15.98 2.67
N MET A 387 0.69 16.55 1.57
CA MET A 387 1.40 16.58 0.29
C MET A 387 2.73 17.32 0.41
N LEU A 388 2.75 18.51 1.03
CA LEU A 388 3.98 19.32 1.20
C LEU A 388 5.01 18.58 2.06
N ILE A 389 4.59 17.97 3.19
CA ILE A 389 5.48 17.21 4.06
C ILE A 389 6.09 16.05 3.29
N ASN A 390 5.29 15.22 2.61
CA ASN A 390 5.82 14.06 1.88
C ASN A 390 6.78 14.47 0.75
N THR A 391 6.44 15.53 0.01
CA THR A 391 7.29 16.02 -1.09
C THR A 391 8.59 16.61 -0.56
N SER A 392 8.54 17.46 0.47
CA SER A 392 9.74 18.05 1.08
C SER A 392 10.60 17.02 1.80
N TRP A 393 10.01 15.92 2.27
CA TRP A 393 10.75 14.84 2.94
C TRP A 393 11.75 14.13 2.02
N LEU A 394 11.61 14.25 0.70
CA LEU A 394 12.65 13.83 -0.24
C LEU A 394 14.01 14.49 0.03
N LEU A 395 14.01 15.74 0.50
CA LEU A 395 15.25 16.46 0.85
C LEU A 395 15.91 15.86 2.09
N VAL A 396 15.11 15.35 3.03
CA VAL A 396 15.64 14.62 4.21
C VAL A 396 16.27 13.30 3.79
N TRP A 397 15.60 12.53 2.92
CA TRP A 397 16.17 11.31 2.36
C TRP A 397 17.47 11.61 1.59
N LEU A 398 17.48 12.65 0.77
CA LEU A 398 18.64 13.09 0.00
C LEU A 398 19.81 13.50 0.91
N PHE A 399 19.54 14.15 2.03
CA PHE A 399 20.57 14.53 3.01
C PHE A 399 21.34 13.29 3.51
N PHE A 400 20.64 12.21 3.87
CA PHE A 400 21.28 10.98 4.32
C PHE A 400 21.98 10.24 3.18
N VAL A 401 21.38 10.17 1.99
CA VAL A 401 22.01 9.55 0.81
C VAL A 401 23.26 10.33 0.41
N ARG A 402 23.25 11.68 0.46
CA ARG A 402 24.43 12.50 0.21
C ARG A 402 25.58 12.16 1.14
N ARG A 403 25.30 11.99 2.43
CA ARG A 403 26.33 11.61 3.42
C ARG A 403 26.95 10.23 3.15
N LEU A 404 26.17 9.31 2.58
CA LEU A 404 26.61 7.94 2.34
C LEU A 404 27.29 7.75 0.97
N THR A 405 26.95 8.56 -0.01
CA THR A 405 27.30 8.32 -1.42
C THR A 405 27.89 9.52 -2.14
N GLY A 406 27.80 10.72 -1.56
CA GLY A 406 28.23 11.96 -2.23
C GLY A 406 27.23 12.49 -3.29
N TYR A 407 26.01 11.93 -3.38
CA TYR A 407 24.97 12.40 -4.29
C TYR A 407 24.43 13.76 -3.85
N GLY A 408 24.92 14.85 -4.47
CA GLY A 408 24.60 16.22 -4.06
C GLY A 408 23.23 16.71 -4.52
N TYR A 409 22.73 17.77 -3.86
CA TYR A 409 21.43 18.41 -4.17
C TYR A 409 21.35 18.85 -5.63
N TRP A 410 22.40 19.47 -6.16
CA TRP A 410 22.41 19.94 -7.55
C TRP A 410 22.21 18.80 -8.55
N ARG A 411 22.90 17.67 -8.33
CA ARG A 411 22.73 16.48 -9.18
C ARG A 411 21.32 15.93 -9.10
N PHE A 412 20.73 15.92 -7.92
CA PHE A 412 19.33 15.51 -7.74
C PHE A 412 18.38 16.40 -8.54
N PHE A 413 18.52 17.71 -8.41
CA PHE A 413 17.67 18.63 -9.18
C PHE A 413 17.84 18.47 -10.69
N CYS A 414 19.07 18.30 -11.18
CA CYS A 414 19.33 18.03 -12.61
C CYS A 414 18.75 16.68 -13.08
N ASP A 415 18.69 15.68 -12.20
CA ASP A 415 18.17 14.35 -12.55
C ASP A 415 16.64 14.24 -12.45
N VAL A 416 15.95 15.13 -11.73
CA VAL A 416 14.50 15.05 -11.44
C VAL A 416 13.70 16.20 -12.03
N MET A 417 14.17 17.45 -11.85
CA MET A 417 13.40 18.65 -12.21
C MET A 417 13.07 18.78 -13.71
N PRO A 418 13.94 18.39 -14.65
CA PRO A 418 13.59 18.48 -16.07
C PRO A 418 12.32 17.70 -16.41
N PHE A 419 12.17 16.48 -15.84
CA PHE A 419 11.00 15.65 -16.07
C PHE A 419 9.75 16.19 -15.37
N ALA A 420 9.91 16.73 -14.16
CA ALA A 420 8.81 17.35 -13.42
C ALA A 420 8.28 18.60 -14.14
N LEU A 421 9.18 19.48 -14.61
CA LEU A 421 8.83 20.69 -15.34
C LEU A 421 8.25 20.38 -16.72
N ALA A 422 8.83 19.43 -17.46
CA ALA A 422 8.29 18.96 -18.73
C ALA A 422 6.87 18.41 -18.55
N ALA A 423 6.65 17.53 -17.56
CA ALA A 423 5.32 17.01 -17.27
C ALA A 423 4.34 18.11 -16.89
N ALA A 424 4.72 19.05 -16.02
CA ALA A 424 3.87 20.17 -15.64
C ALA A 424 3.52 21.07 -16.83
N GLY A 425 4.49 21.38 -17.68
CA GLY A 425 4.29 22.19 -18.90
C GLY A 425 3.34 21.52 -19.89
N VAL A 426 3.55 20.20 -20.13
CA VAL A 426 2.67 19.41 -21.01
C VAL A 426 1.23 19.37 -20.47
N MET A 427 1.06 19.19 -19.14
CA MET A 427 -0.27 19.15 -18.53
C MET A 427 -0.95 20.52 -18.57
N ALA A 428 -0.20 21.63 -18.36
CA ALA A 428 -0.71 22.97 -18.50
C ALA A 428 -1.14 23.29 -19.95
N ALA A 429 -0.34 22.88 -20.96
CA ALA A 429 -0.69 23.02 -22.37
C ALA A 429 -1.92 22.19 -22.72
N SER A 430 -2.01 20.95 -22.25
CA SER A 430 -3.17 20.07 -22.45
C SER A 430 -4.43 20.62 -21.83
N TYR A 431 -4.33 21.20 -20.64
CA TYR A 431 -5.45 21.89 -19.98
C TYR A 431 -5.91 23.10 -20.79
N ALA A 432 -5.00 23.97 -21.21
CA ALA A 432 -5.30 25.17 -22.02
C ALA A 432 -5.96 24.81 -23.36
N ALA A 433 -5.45 23.76 -24.04
CA ALA A 433 -6.00 23.30 -25.33
C ALA A 433 -7.42 22.73 -25.22
N THR A 434 -7.83 22.32 -24.04
CA THR A 434 -9.15 21.67 -23.80
C THR A 434 -10.15 22.55 -23.07
N LEU A 435 -9.87 23.83 -22.83
CA LEU A 435 -10.77 24.75 -22.11
C LEU A 435 -12.13 24.94 -22.81
N SER A 436 -12.20 24.83 -24.13
CA SER A 436 -13.44 24.98 -24.92
C SER A 436 -14.34 23.75 -24.92
N LEU A 437 -13.86 22.60 -24.41
CA LEU A 437 -14.63 21.36 -24.40
C LEU A 437 -15.49 21.28 -23.13
N SER A 438 -16.75 20.90 -23.27
CA SER A 438 -17.70 20.73 -22.17
C SER A 438 -18.05 19.27 -21.89
N ASN A 439 -17.88 18.38 -22.87
CA ASN A 439 -18.20 16.95 -22.73
C ASN A 439 -17.12 16.22 -21.94
N LEU A 440 -17.49 15.53 -20.83
CA LEU A 440 -16.58 14.83 -19.94
C LEU A 440 -15.74 13.75 -20.65
N TRP A 441 -16.36 12.99 -21.57
CA TRP A 441 -15.64 11.95 -22.34
C TRP A 441 -14.66 12.56 -23.32
N ALA A 442 -15.07 13.61 -24.02
CA ALA A 442 -14.18 14.34 -24.93
C ALA A 442 -13.00 14.98 -24.18
N LEU A 443 -13.24 15.55 -22.99
CA LEU A 443 -12.20 16.08 -22.12
C LEU A 443 -11.22 15.01 -21.68
N LEU A 444 -11.71 13.85 -21.20
CA LEU A 444 -10.85 12.76 -20.74
C LEU A 444 -9.95 12.25 -21.88
N ILE A 445 -10.54 11.95 -23.04
CA ILE A 445 -9.80 11.39 -24.18
C ILE A 445 -8.83 12.41 -24.77
N SER A 446 -9.27 13.64 -24.99
CA SER A 446 -8.43 14.67 -25.60
C SER A 446 -7.25 15.05 -24.69
N ARG A 447 -7.47 15.24 -23.39
CA ARG A 447 -6.39 15.49 -22.43
C ARG A 447 -5.38 14.39 -22.40
N PHE A 448 -5.85 13.12 -22.39
CA PHE A 448 -4.96 11.96 -22.40
C PHE A 448 -4.12 11.90 -23.69
N VAL A 449 -4.75 12.04 -24.85
CA VAL A 449 -4.07 11.99 -26.15
C VAL A 449 -3.08 13.15 -26.31
N ILE A 450 -3.50 14.37 -26.02
CA ILE A 450 -2.63 15.57 -26.10
C ILE A 450 -1.44 15.44 -25.15
N ALA A 451 -1.69 15.05 -23.89
CA ALA A 451 -0.63 14.88 -22.90
C ALA A 451 0.37 13.79 -23.31
N ALA A 452 -0.12 12.64 -23.79
CA ALA A 452 0.73 11.54 -24.24
C ALA A 452 1.57 11.94 -25.47
N THR A 453 0.98 12.60 -26.46
CA THR A 453 1.71 13.04 -27.67
C THR A 453 2.74 14.12 -27.34
N LEU A 454 2.39 15.14 -26.57
CA LEU A 454 3.32 16.22 -26.22
C LEU A 454 4.46 15.77 -25.30
N TYR A 455 4.26 14.74 -24.48
CA TYR A 455 5.33 14.24 -23.63
C TYR A 455 6.29 13.30 -24.36
N TYR A 456 5.82 12.66 -25.43
CA TYR A 456 6.63 11.74 -26.24
C TYR A 456 7.54 12.50 -27.25
N ILE A 457 7.10 13.70 -27.72
CA ILE A 457 7.90 14.59 -28.56
C ILE A 457 8.95 15.35 -27.74
#